data_6c8bab4b52e253f7f15a05d4c9e63d8a
#
_entry.id   6c8bab4b52e253f7f15a05d4c9e63d8a
#
_cell.length_a   1.000
_cell.length_b   1.000
_cell.length_c   1.000
_cell.angle_alpha   90.00
_cell.angle_beta   90.00
_cell.angle_gamma   90.00
#
_symmetry.space_group_name_H-M   'P 1'
#
loop_
_entity.id
_entity.type
_entity.pdbx_description
1 polymer ?
#
loop_
_entity_poly.entity_id
_entity_poly.type
_entity_poly.pdbx_seq_one_letter_code
_entity_poly.pdbx_strand_id
1 'polypeptide(L)'
;MIRFIIVGAVLVVAVVTSLIMRRRAPQAPTGGGSSLPMQVDRNDFVNPGHEWLVVAFTSATCNTCADIQRKVSVLKTKSVAVHIAEFTEQRAVHEKYSIDAVPAVLMVDSQGVVHASFLGPVSATDLWAALARARDGLAQKTADEHCH
;
A
#
# COMPACT_ATOMS: atom_id res chain seq x y z
N MET A 1 -20.59 46.77 -6.51
CA MET A 1 -21.15 45.54 -7.11
C MET A 1 -20.06 44.65 -7.70
N ILE A 2 -19.13 45.16 -8.51
CA ILE A 2 -18.07 44.33 -9.16
C ILE A 2 -17.18 43.58 -8.17
N ARG A 3 -16.85 44.16 -7.00
CA ARG A 3 -16.04 43.51 -5.95
C ARG A 3 -16.68 42.24 -5.38
N PHE A 4 -17.99 42.23 -5.19
CA PHE A 4 -18.72 41.06 -4.67
C PHE A 4 -18.79 39.94 -5.70
N ILE A 5 -18.85 40.27 -7.01
CA ILE A 5 -18.82 39.29 -8.10
C ILE A 5 -17.45 38.61 -8.17
N ILE A 6 -16.36 39.37 -8.03
CA ILE A 6 -14.99 38.81 -8.04
C ILE A 6 -14.78 37.88 -6.83
N VAL A 7 -15.19 38.27 -5.63
CA VAL A 7 -15.07 37.45 -4.42
C VAL A 7 -15.89 36.15 -4.55
N GLY A 8 -17.11 36.24 -5.10
CA GLY A 8 -17.95 35.07 -5.36
C GLY A 8 -17.30 34.10 -6.36
N ALA A 9 -16.72 34.62 -7.45
CA ALA A 9 -16.05 33.81 -8.46
C ALA A 9 -14.81 33.09 -7.88
N VAL A 10 -14.01 33.76 -7.07
CA VAL A 10 -12.83 33.15 -6.40
C VAL A 10 -13.24 32.05 -5.43
N LEU A 11 -14.31 32.26 -4.65
CA LEU A 11 -14.84 31.23 -3.74
C LEU A 11 -15.34 30.00 -4.50
N VAL A 12 -16.06 30.17 -5.61
CA VAL A 12 -16.53 29.05 -6.44
C VAL A 12 -15.36 28.26 -7.02
N VAL A 13 -14.34 28.94 -7.54
CA VAL A 13 -13.13 28.30 -8.06
C VAL A 13 -12.40 27.53 -6.96
N ALA A 14 -12.25 28.07 -5.75
CA ALA A 14 -11.61 27.41 -4.63
C ALA A 14 -12.38 26.16 -4.17
N VAL A 15 -13.72 26.22 -4.14
CA VAL A 15 -14.56 25.07 -3.79
C VAL A 15 -14.49 23.99 -4.89
N VAL A 16 -14.55 24.36 -6.16
CA VAL A 16 -14.47 23.44 -7.27
C VAL A 16 -13.10 22.74 -7.33
N THR A 17 -12.00 23.49 -7.15
CA THR A 17 -10.66 22.90 -7.09
C THR A 17 -10.49 21.98 -5.87
N SER A 18 -11.03 22.35 -4.71
CA SER A 18 -11.03 21.48 -3.51
C SER A 18 -11.82 20.20 -3.72
N LEU A 19 -12.98 20.26 -4.37
CA LEU A 19 -13.80 19.08 -4.71
C LEU A 19 -13.12 18.19 -5.75
N ILE A 20 -12.46 18.76 -6.74
CA ILE A 20 -11.69 18.01 -7.75
C ILE A 20 -10.48 17.33 -7.11
N MET A 21 -9.76 18.01 -6.22
CA MET A 21 -8.64 17.43 -5.47
C MET A 21 -9.09 16.32 -4.53
N ARG A 22 -10.24 16.47 -3.85
CA ARG A 22 -10.83 15.40 -3.02
C ARG A 22 -11.25 14.18 -3.86
N ARG A 23 -11.73 14.38 -5.10
CA ARG A 23 -12.06 13.29 -6.02
C ARG A 23 -10.83 12.61 -6.62
N ARG A 24 -9.68 13.25 -6.61
CA ARG A 24 -8.38 12.71 -7.05
C ARG A 24 -7.55 12.10 -5.91
N ALA A 25 -8.03 12.16 -4.66
CA ALA A 25 -7.45 11.34 -3.61
C ALA A 25 -7.60 9.87 -4.06
N PRO A 26 -6.51 9.09 -4.16
CA PRO A 26 -6.61 7.68 -4.48
C PRO A 26 -7.46 7.03 -3.40
N GLN A 27 -8.72 6.74 -3.72
CA GLN A 27 -9.52 5.86 -2.89
C GLN A 27 -8.84 4.50 -2.97
N ALA A 28 -8.47 3.95 -1.83
CA ALA A 28 -8.16 2.54 -1.76
C ALA A 28 -9.34 1.81 -2.42
N PRO A 29 -9.11 1.01 -3.49
CA PRO A 29 -10.18 0.34 -4.18
C PRO A 29 -10.82 -0.66 -3.24
N THR A 30 -11.96 -0.29 -2.66
CA THR A 30 -12.90 -1.21 -2.05
C THR A 30 -13.78 -1.73 -3.19
N GLY A 31 -13.47 -2.91 -3.69
CA GLY A 31 -14.45 -3.66 -4.46
C GLY A 31 -14.10 -4.00 -5.89
N GLY A 32 -13.98 -5.30 -6.13
CA GLY A 32 -14.28 -5.93 -7.42
C GLY A 32 -13.08 -6.39 -8.25
N GLY A 33 -12.65 -7.65 -8.10
CA GLY A 33 -12.09 -8.39 -9.22
C GLY A 33 -10.62 -8.78 -9.18
N SER A 34 -9.85 -8.49 -8.17
CA SER A 34 -8.60 -9.19 -7.84
C SER A 34 -8.44 -9.13 -6.33
N SER A 35 -8.88 -10.17 -5.65
CA SER A 35 -8.70 -10.26 -4.20
C SER A 35 -7.23 -10.55 -3.93
N LEU A 36 -6.48 -9.54 -3.48
CA LEU A 36 -5.13 -9.75 -2.97
C LEU A 36 -5.17 -10.73 -1.80
N PRO A 37 -4.13 -11.57 -1.62
CA PRO A 37 -4.12 -12.58 -0.58
C PRO A 37 -4.18 -11.95 0.80
N MET A 38 -4.88 -12.62 1.73
CA MET A 38 -4.95 -12.24 3.15
C MET A 38 -3.85 -12.91 3.97
N GLN A 39 -3.20 -13.93 3.41
CA GLN A 39 -2.14 -14.72 4.04
C GLN A 39 -1.09 -15.09 3.00
N VAL A 40 0.18 -15.01 3.39
CA VAL A 40 1.30 -15.45 2.56
C VAL A 40 2.28 -16.28 3.39
N ASP A 41 3.08 -17.12 2.74
CA ASP A 41 4.17 -17.84 3.38
C ASP A 41 5.41 -16.93 3.40
N ARG A 42 5.92 -16.63 4.59
CA ARG A 42 7.11 -15.79 4.78
C ARG A 42 8.38 -16.38 4.15
N ASN A 43 8.42 -17.71 3.95
CA ASN A 43 9.56 -18.40 3.35
C ASN A 43 9.70 -18.16 1.85
N ASP A 44 8.65 -17.70 1.18
CA ASP A 44 8.72 -17.32 -0.24
C ASP A 44 9.46 -15.99 -0.47
N PHE A 45 9.76 -15.25 0.62
CA PHE A 45 10.30 -13.88 0.55
C PHE A 45 11.60 -13.74 1.31
N VAL A 46 12.32 -12.64 1.05
CA VAL A 46 13.58 -12.35 1.73
C VAL A 46 13.37 -12.13 3.23
N ASN A 47 14.38 -12.55 4.02
CA ASN A 47 14.44 -12.30 5.45
C ASN A 47 13.16 -12.70 6.21
N PRO A 48 12.75 -13.97 6.18
CA PRO A 48 11.50 -14.42 6.80
C PRO A 48 11.44 -14.18 8.31
N GLY A 49 12.60 -14.02 8.97
CA GLY A 49 12.69 -13.73 10.40
C GLY A 49 12.45 -12.27 10.80
N HIS A 50 12.25 -11.34 9.86
CA HIS A 50 11.88 -9.96 10.19
C HIS A 50 10.45 -9.90 10.71
N GLU A 51 10.21 -8.99 11.66
CA GLU A 51 8.89 -8.74 12.24
C GLU A 51 7.86 -8.35 11.17
N TRP A 52 8.28 -7.49 10.23
CA TRP A 52 7.46 -7.01 9.14
C TRP A 52 8.07 -7.28 7.78
N LEU A 53 7.21 -7.45 6.78
CA LEU A 53 7.59 -7.58 5.38
C LEU A 53 6.70 -6.69 4.53
N VAL A 54 7.30 -5.90 3.66
CA VAL A 54 6.61 -5.20 2.57
C VAL A 54 6.97 -5.90 1.27
N VAL A 55 5.98 -6.47 0.58
CA VAL A 55 6.16 -7.10 -0.74
C VAL A 55 5.56 -6.20 -1.79
N ALA A 56 6.33 -5.89 -2.82
CA ALA A 56 5.82 -5.19 -4.00
C ALA A 56 5.89 -6.14 -5.22
N PHE A 57 4.74 -6.52 -5.72
CA PHE A 57 4.61 -7.26 -6.98
C PHE A 57 4.67 -6.28 -8.15
N THR A 58 5.57 -6.54 -9.07
CA THR A 58 5.90 -5.62 -10.16
C THR A 58 6.11 -6.38 -11.48
N SER A 59 6.17 -5.63 -12.59
CA SER A 59 6.55 -6.16 -13.90
C SER A 59 7.41 -5.14 -14.64
N ALA A 60 8.35 -5.61 -15.44
CA ALA A 60 9.20 -4.77 -16.28
C ALA A 60 8.41 -3.94 -17.32
N THR A 61 7.22 -4.41 -17.71
CA THR A 61 6.34 -3.71 -18.66
C THR A 61 5.38 -2.70 -18.00
N CYS A 62 5.42 -2.60 -16.68
CA CYS A 62 4.53 -1.73 -15.90
C CYS A 62 5.16 -0.34 -15.68
N ASN A 63 4.57 0.70 -16.27
CA ASN A 63 5.11 2.07 -16.23
C ASN A 63 5.18 2.67 -14.82
N THR A 64 4.30 2.28 -13.91
CA THR A 64 4.22 2.81 -12.53
C THR A 64 5.00 1.98 -11.52
N CYS A 65 5.45 0.78 -11.89
CA CYS A 65 6.13 -0.14 -10.97
C CYS A 65 7.48 0.38 -10.48
N ALA A 66 8.24 1.06 -11.33
CA ALA A 66 9.52 1.66 -10.93
C ALA A 66 9.35 2.72 -9.82
N ASP A 67 8.27 3.49 -9.88
CA ASP A 67 7.92 4.47 -8.84
C ASP A 67 7.55 3.78 -7.52
N ILE A 68 6.75 2.72 -7.57
CA ILE A 68 6.39 1.91 -6.40
C ILE A 68 7.64 1.26 -5.79
N GLN A 69 8.55 0.69 -6.59
CA GLN A 69 9.79 0.12 -6.08
C GLN A 69 10.61 1.13 -5.28
N ARG A 70 10.75 2.37 -5.77
CA ARG A 70 11.44 3.44 -5.03
C ARG A 70 10.74 3.76 -3.71
N LYS A 71 9.41 3.88 -3.73
CA LYS A 71 8.60 4.21 -2.54
C LYS A 71 8.65 3.12 -1.47
N VAL A 72 8.60 1.84 -1.85
CA VAL A 72 8.67 0.75 -0.87
C VAL A 72 10.09 0.54 -0.35
N SER A 73 11.12 0.82 -1.15
CA SER A 73 12.52 0.63 -0.74
C SER A 73 12.92 1.48 0.46
N VAL A 74 12.32 2.66 0.64
CA VAL A 74 12.59 3.54 1.79
C VAL A 74 11.91 3.06 3.08
N LEU A 75 10.98 2.09 3.01
CA LEU A 75 10.36 1.48 4.19
C LEU A 75 11.27 0.45 4.89
N LYS A 76 12.36 0.05 4.24
CA LYS A 76 13.29 -0.94 4.78
C LYS A 76 13.95 -0.43 6.07
N THR A 77 13.83 -1.21 7.13
CA THR A 77 14.46 -0.94 8.45
C THR A 77 14.98 -2.23 9.05
N LYS A 78 15.49 -2.17 10.29
CA LYS A 78 15.91 -3.38 11.03
C LYS A 78 14.76 -4.35 11.34
N SER A 79 13.53 -3.85 11.43
CA SER A 79 12.33 -4.66 11.72
C SER A 79 11.46 -4.89 10.47
N VAL A 80 11.70 -4.18 9.38
CA VAL A 80 10.93 -4.26 8.14
C VAL A 80 11.80 -4.73 6.99
N ALA A 81 11.54 -5.92 6.47
CA ALA A 81 12.10 -6.40 5.21
C ALA A 81 11.30 -5.80 4.03
N VAL A 82 11.98 -5.57 2.91
CA VAL A 82 11.35 -5.19 1.65
C VAL A 82 11.73 -6.21 0.59
N HIS A 83 10.75 -6.74 -0.12
CA HIS A 83 10.92 -7.67 -1.22
C HIS A 83 10.22 -7.15 -2.48
N ILE A 84 10.95 -7.11 -3.57
CA ILE A 84 10.40 -6.77 -4.90
C ILE A 84 10.24 -8.09 -5.65
N ALA A 85 8.99 -8.50 -5.87
CA ALA A 85 8.65 -9.69 -6.64
C ALA A 85 8.38 -9.27 -8.09
N GLU A 86 9.41 -9.30 -8.93
CA GLU A 86 9.27 -9.01 -10.35
C GLU A 86 8.70 -10.24 -11.10
N PHE A 87 7.72 -10.00 -11.97
CA PHE A 87 6.93 -11.06 -12.61
C PHE A 87 7.78 -12.05 -13.40
N THR A 88 8.77 -11.58 -14.17
CA THR A 88 9.59 -12.44 -15.01
C THR A 88 10.50 -13.36 -14.19
N GLU A 89 11.04 -12.83 -13.09
CA GLU A 89 11.98 -13.55 -12.21
C GLU A 89 11.25 -14.46 -11.22
N GLN A 90 10.06 -14.04 -10.76
CA GLN A 90 9.32 -14.73 -9.69
C GLN A 90 7.88 -15.05 -10.08
N ARG A 91 7.70 -15.55 -11.30
CA ARG A 91 6.39 -15.94 -11.86
C ARG A 91 5.63 -16.88 -10.93
N ALA A 92 6.30 -17.88 -10.38
CA ALA A 92 5.68 -18.86 -9.49
C ALA A 92 5.07 -18.23 -8.23
N VAL A 93 5.67 -17.16 -7.71
CA VAL A 93 5.16 -16.40 -6.55
C VAL A 93 3.91 -15.61 -6.94
N HIS A 94 3.91 -14.98 -8.12
CA HIS A 94 2.71 -14.31 -8.65
C HIS A 94 1.55 -15.28 -8.84
N GLU A 95 1.81 -16.44 -9.43
CA GLU A 95 0.80 -17.49 -9.66
C GLU A 95 0.30 -18.08 -8.33
N LYS A 96 1.20 -18.39 -7.38
CA LYS A 96 0.86 -18.91 -6.04
C LYS A 96 -0.13 -18.02 -5.30
N TYR A 97 0.05 -16.71 -5.40
CA TYR A 97 -0.79 -15.72 -4.69
C TYR A 97 -1.86 -15.08 -5.57
N SER A 98 -2.05 -15.58 -6.81
CA SER A 98 -3.06 -15.09 -7.75
C SER A 98 -2.96 -13.58 -7.99
N ILE A 99 -1.74 -13.07 -8.17
CA ILE A 99 -1.48 -11.66 -8.44
C ILE A 99 -1.71 -11.40 -9.94
N ASP A 100 -2.91 -10.96 -10.29
CA ASP A 100 -3.34 -10.75 -11.66
C ASP A 100 -3.05 -9.33 -12.19
N ALA A 101 -2.76 -8.39 -11.30
CA ALA A 101 -2.51 -7.00 -11.64
C ALA A 101 -1.35 -6.40 -10.84
N VAL A 102 -0.56 -5.56 -11.50
CA VAL A 102 0.59 -4.88 -10.90
C VAL A 102 0.54 -3.37 -11.20
N PRO A 103 1.11 -2.52 -10.33
CA PRO A 103 1.77 -2.87 -9.08
C PRO A 103 0.78 -3.29 -7.99
N ALA A 104 1.16 -4.25 -7.17
CA ALA A 104 0.45 -4.60 -5.94
C ALA A 104 1.44 -4.59 -4.77
N VAL A 105 1.03 -4.04 -3.61
CA VAL A 105 1.86 -3.97 -2.41
C VAL A 105 1.12 -4.61 -1.25
N LEU A 106 1.81 -5.51 -0.53
CA LEU A 106 1.30 -6.17 0.68
C LEU A 106 2.16 -5.78 1.88
N MET A 107 1.53 -5.54 3.02
CA MET A 107 2.18 -5.36 4.31
C MET A 107 1.85 -6.54 5.21
N VAL A 108 2.86 -7.29 5.57
CA VAL A 108 2.74 -8.64 6.13
C VAL A 108 3.47 -8.71 7.46
N ASP A 109 2.87 -9.33 8.46
CA ASP A 109 3.52 -9.58 9.75
C ASP A 109 4.43 -10.82 9.75
N SER A 110 5.01 -11.15 10.90
CA SER A 110 5.87 -12.31 11.07
C SER A 110 5.16 -13.65 10.87
N GLN A 111 3.83 -13.70 11.02
CA GLN A 111 3.01 -14.89 10.81
C GLN A 111 2.51 -15.03 9.37
N GLY A 112 2.83 -14.07 8.50
CA GLY A 112 2.38 -14.06 7.11
C GLY A 112 0.99 -13.47 6.90
N VAL A 113 0.38 -12.88 7.94
CA VAL A 113 -0.91 -12.21 7.82
C VAL A 113 -0.76 -10.87 7.13
N VAL A 114 -1.60 -10.59 6.16
CA VAL A 114 -1.62 -9.34 5.42
C VAL A 114 -2.49 -8.32 6.15
N HIS A 115 -1.88 -7.27 6.67
CA HIS A 115 -2.56 -6.20 7.40
C HIS A 115 -3.00 -5.03 6.54
N ALA A 116 -2.30 -4.81 5.43
CA ALA A 116 -2.67 -3.80 4.43
C ALA A 116 -2.23 -4.24 3.04
N SER A 117 -3.03 -3.91 2.06
CA SER A 117 -2.76 -4.20 0.66
C SER A 117 -3.17 -3.04 -0.24
N PHE A 118 -2.42 -2.83 -1.31
CA PHE A 118 -2.68 -1.80 -2.31
C PHE A 118 -2.57 -2.40 -3.69
N LEU A 119 -3.49 -2.06 -4.56
CA LEU A 119 -3.46 -2.42 -5.97
C LEU A 119 -3.40 -1.13 -6.80
N GLY A 120 -2.42 -1.02 -7.68
CA GLY A 120 -2.17 0.17 -8.47
C GLY A 120 -1.26 1.19 -7.79
N PRO A 121 -1.19 2.41 -8.32
CA PRO A 121 -0.35 3.48 -7.78
C PRO A 121 -0.76 3.88 -6.37
N VAL A 122 0.21 4.01 -5.47
CA VAL A 122 0.02 4.45 -4.09
C VAL A 122 1.05 5.52 -3.72
N SER A 123 0.69 6.45 -2.84
CA SER A 123 1.61 7.48 -2.37
C SER A 123 2.55 6.94 -1.28
N ALA A 124 3.74 7.53 -1.14
CA ALA A 124 4.66 7.19 -0.06
C ALA A 124 4.02 7.43 1.32
N THR A 125 3.25 8.50 1.47
CA THR A 125 2.55 8.84 2.71
C THR A 125 1.54 7.75 3.10
N ASP A 126 0.77 7.23 2.14
CA ASP A 126 -0.19 6.17 2.41
C ASP A 126 0.49 4.85 2.80
N LEU A 127 1.63 4.52 2.17
CA LEU A 127 2.44 3.36 2.54
C LEU A 127 2.96 3.48 3.99
N TRP A 128 3.54 4.63 4.36
CA TRP A 128 4.02 4.88 5.72
C TRP A 128 2.88 4.82 6.74
N ALA A 129 1.75 5.46 6.44
CA ALA A 129 0.59 5.47 7.33
C ALA A 129 -0.02 4.06 7.50
N ALA A 130 -0.07 3.26 6.45
CA ALA A 130 -0.56 1.88 6.52
C ALA A 130 0.38 0.99 7.36
N LEU A 131 1.69 1.10 7.17
CA LEU A 131 2.67 0.35 7.95
C LEU A 131 2.62 0.74 9.44
N ALA A 132 2.48 2.03 9.75
CA ALA A 132 2.33 2.51 11.13
C ALA A 132 1.06 1.93 11.77
N ARG A 133 -0.10 2.03 11.11
CA ARG A 133 -1.36 1.46 11.61
C ARG A 133 -1.30 -0.05 11.82
N ALA A 134 -0.68 -0.78 10.91
CA ALA A 134 -0.51 -2.23 11.02
C ALA A 134 0.32 -2.60 12.27
N ARG A 135 1.40 -1.88 12.52
CA ARG A 135 2.26 -2.06 13.70
C ARG A 135 1.55 -1.71 15.00
N ASP A 136 0.83 -0.59 15.03
CA ASP A 136 0.06 -0.15 16.22
C ASP A 136 -1.06 -1.11 16.55
N GLY A 137 -1.76 -1.64 15.54
CA GLY A 137 -2.83 -2.63 15.72
C GLY A 137 -2.35 -3.95 16.33
N LEU A 138 -1.15 -4.42 15.97
CA LEU A 138 -0.53 -5.58 16.62
C LEU A 138 -0.09 -5.28 18.05
N ALA A 139 0.47 -4.12 18.31
CA ALA A 139 0.89 -3.74 19.65
C ALA A 139 -0.30 -3.68 20.62
N GLN A 140 -1.46 -3.21 20.20
CA GLN A 140 -2.69 -3.24 20.99
C GLN A 140 -3.18 -4.67 21.25
N LYS A 141 -3.21 -5.51 20.20
CA LYS A 141 -3.68 -6.91 20.34
C LYS A 141 -2.83 -7.71 21.32
N THR A 142 -1.51 -7.57 21.29
CA THR A 142 -0.61 -8.25 22.25
C THR A 142 -0.75 -7.72 23.67
N ALA A 143 -1.06 -6.43 23.85
CA ALA A 143 -1.32 -5.86 25.18
C ALA A 143 -2.63 -6.42 25.79
N ASP A 144 -3.68 -6.57 24.99
CA ASP A 144 -4.96 -7.12 25.44
C ASP A 144 -4.86 -8.62 25.79
N GLU A 145 -4.07 -9.41 25.07
CA GLU A 145 -3.85 -10.83 25.36
C GLU A 145 -3.07 -11.09 26.67
N HIS A 146 -2.27 -10.11 27.14
CA HIS A 146 -1.53 -10.23 28.41
C HIS A 146 -2.33 -9.80 29.65
N CYS A 147 -3.52 -9.24 29.48
CA CYS A 147 -4.39 -8.78 30.56
C CYS A 147 -5.49 -9.77 30.95
N HIS A 148 -5.50 -10.99 30.39
CA HIS A 148 -6.43 -12.08 30.74
C HIS A 148 -5.68 -13.26 31.41
#